data_4f1c2f8b5d2a8745df18d64bb858aa45
#
_entry.id   4f1c2f8b5d2a8745df18d64bb858aa45
#
_cell.length_a   1.000
_cell.length_b   1.000
_cell.length_c   1.000
_cell.angle_alpha   90.00
_cell.angle_beta   90.00
_cell.angle_gamma   90.00
#
_symmetry.space_group_name_H-M   'P 1'
#
loop_
_entity.id
_entity.type
_entity.pdbx_description
1 polymer ?
#
loop_
_entity_poly.entity_id
_entity_poly.type
_entity_poly.pdbx_seq_one_letter_code
_entity_poly.pdbx_strand_id
1 'polypeptide(L)'
;MTQKYISASATVEGALVIPLFVYATVAIIFMLYVFMIRTQVNNALYNTVRKINRYAYISESVKTISENDKDSVISSLKNTGENADMCRSVISMAEVTAVFIEEIGMSYAEDNYITGGNAGWVFAGSQILENGSQINITLTYLVKNPFNIWGKQGIYIREHCITDAWLGEDKCSYEPSDYADGDTYVYITENGTVFHTNIDCTYLSHQIKSASISDILQLRNEAGAKYYKCSRC
;
A
#
# COMPACT_ATOMS: atom_id res chain seq x y z
N MET A 1 12.50 -69.85 -24.91
CA MET A 1 11.34 -69.17 -25.53
C MET A 1 10.85 -68.07 -24.62
N THR A 2 11.64 -66.97 -24.35
CA THR A 2 11.22 -65.91 -23.39
C THR A 2 11.77 -64.56 -23.71
N GLN A 3 11.92 -64.15 -24.96
CA GLN A 3 12.49 -62.87 -25.32
C GLN A 3 11.56 -61.96 -26.16
N LYS A 4 10.30 -62.22 -26.32
CA LYS A 4 9.42 -61.55 -27.28
C LYS A 4 8.48 -60.49 -26.60
N TYR A 5 8.49 -60.36 -25.31
CA TYR A 5 7.54 -59.45 -24.59
C TYR A 5 8.15 -58.13 -24.10
N ILE A 6 9.45 -57.96 -24.16
CA ILE A 6 10.11 -56.78 -23.54
C ILE A 6 10.00 -55.51 -24.41
N SER A 7 9.98 -55.66 -25.76
CA SER A 7 9.94 -54.50 -26.66
C SER A 7 8.57 -53.82 -26.76
N ALA A 8 7.48 -54.57 -26.54
CA ALA A 8 6.14 -54.03 -26.56
C ALA A 8 5.82 -53.19 -25.26
N SER A 9 6.38 -53.58 -24.13
CA SER A 9 6.26 -52.85 -22.85
C SER A 9 6.94 -51.50 -22.91
N ALA A 10 8.15 -51.37 -23.43
CA ALA A 10 8.91 -50.13 -23.50
C ALA A 10 8.24 -49.05 -24.37
N THR A 11 7.60 -49.44 -25.49
CA THR A 11 6.86 -48.48 -26.32
C THR A 11 5.57 -48.02 -25.68
N VAL A 12 4.87 -48.85 -24.93
CA VAL A 12 3.65 -48.49 -24.19
C VAL A 12 4.00 -47.56 -23.00
N GLU A 13 5.06 -47.88 -22.27
CA GLU A 13 5.56 -47.01 -21.18
C GLU A 13 5.99 -45.63 -21.72
N GLY A 14 6.75 -45.58 -22.82
CA GLY A 14 7.13 -44.31 -23.46
C GLY A 14 5.93 -43.51 -23.95
N ALA A 15 4.93 -44.14 -24.53
CA ALA A 15 3.72 -43.49 -25.02
C ALA A 15 2.89 -42.85 -23.88
N LEU A 16 3.03 -43.33 -22.67
CA LEU A 16 2.32 -42.79 -21.50
C LEU A 16 3.16 -41.75 -20.74
N VAL A 17 4.46 -41.99 -20.63
CA VAL A 17 5.38 -41.09 -19.86
C VAL A 17 5.63 -39.78 -20.62
N ILE A 18 5.81 -39.80 -21.95
CA ILE A 18 6.12 -38.60 -22.73
C ILE A 18 5.01 -37.56 -22.65
N PRO A 19 3.72 -37.85 -22.87
CA PRO A 19 2.64 -36.87 -22.71
C PRO A 19 2.54 -36.32 -21.29
N LEU A 20 2.71 -37.15 -20.27
CA LEU A 20 2.69 -36.75 -18.87
C LEU A 20 3.83 -35.77 -18.55
N PHE A 21 5.04 -36.07 -19.04
CA PHE A 21 6.21 -35.18 -18.88
C PHE A 21 6.00 -33.84 -19.57
N VAL A 22 5.53 -33.84 -20.82
CA VAL A 22 5.22 -32.58 -21.54
C VAL A 22 4.17 -31.78 -20.81
N TYR A 23 3.10 -32.44 -20.33
CA TYR A 23 2.06 -31.76 -19.55
C TYR A 23 2.59 -31.14 -18.24
N ALA A 24 3.43 -31.87 -17.51
CA ALA A 24 4.05 -31.37 -16.28
C ALA A 24 4.99 -30.19 -16.55
N THR A 25 5.80 -30.25 -17.62
CA THR A 25 6.69 -29.12 -17.97
C THR A 25 5.92 -27.88 -18.38
N VAL A 26 4.85 -28.01 -19.18
CA VAL A 26 3.97 -26.89 -19.56
C VAL A 26 3.29 -26.27 -18.34
N ALA A 27 2.84 -27.12 -17.40
CA ALA A 27 2.22 -26.64 -16.15
C ALA A 27 3.21 -25.81 -15.30
N ILE A 28 4.46 -26.26 -15.20
CA ILE A 28 5.53 -25.53 -14.47
C ILE A 28 5.82 -24.19 -15.16
N ILE A 29 5.97 -24.17 -16.49
CA ILE A 29 6.22 -22.95 -17.26
C ILE A 29 5.07 -21.94 -17.04
N PHE A 30 3.83 -22.41 -17.10
CA PHE A 30 2.67 -21.56 -16.85
C PHE A 30 2.65 -21.00 -15.42
N MET A 31 3.00 -21.82 -14.43
CA MET A 31 3.11 -21.37 -13.04
C MET A 31 4.18 -20.26 -12.89
N LEU A 32 5.35 -20.43 -13.49
CA LEU A 32 6.40 -19.42 -13.49
C LEU A 32 5.96 -18.13 -14.19
N TYR A 33 5.25 -18.25 -15.30
CA TYR A 33 4.68 -17.11 -16.01
C TYR A 33 3.68 -16.31 -15.13
N VAL A 34 2.75 -16.99 -14.47
CA VAL A 34 1.80 -16.37 -13.54
C VAL A 34 2.53 -15.68 -12.38
N PHE A 35 3.58 -16.30 -11.86
CA PHE A 35 4.40 -15.71 -10.80
C PHE A 35 5.11 -14.44 -11.26
N MET A 36 5.62 -14.40 -12.48
CA MET A 36 6.24 -13.21 -13.08
C MET A 36 5.23 -12.06 -13.22
N ILE A 37 4.03 -12.34 -13.75
CA ILE A 37 2.95 -11.36 -13.85
C ILE A 37 2.62 -10.80 -12.46
N ARG A 38 2.44 -11.67 -11.48
CA ARG A 38 2.12 -11.31 -10.11
C ARG A 38 3.15 -10.36 -9.52
N THR A 39 4.43 -10.63 -9.72
CA THR A 39 5.53 -9.80 -9.23
C THR A 39 5.50 -8.41 -9.87
N GLN A 40 5.28 -8.31 -11.18
CA GLN A 40 5.22 -7.03 -11.88
C GLN A 40 3.99 -6.21 -11.47
N VAL A 41 2.83 -6.85 -11.38
CA VAL A 41 1.59 -6.21 -10.92
C VAL A 41 1.74 -5.69 -9.49
N ASN A 42 2.34 -6.48 -8.60
CA ASN A 42 2.56 -6.07 -7.22
C ASN A 42 3.53 -4.88 -7.13
N ASN A 43 4.59 -4.87 -7.91
CA ASN A 43 5.51 -3.72 -7.99
C ASN A 43 4.82 -2.46 -8.50
N ALA A 44 4.01 -2.58 -9.57
CA ALA A 44 3.23 -1.46 -10.09
C ALA A 44 2.21 -0.94 -9.06
N LEU A 45 1.54 -1.85 -8.36
CA LEU A 45 0.61 -1.51 -7.29
C LEU A 45 1.30 -0.75 -6.15
N TYR A 46 2.46 -1.23 -5.70
CA TYR A 46 3.26 -0.57 -4.68
C TYR A 46 3.70 0.84 -5.10
N ASN A 47 4.18 1.00 -6.34
CA ASN A 47 4.55 2.31 -6.89
C ASN A 47 3.35 3.26 -6.97
N THR A 48 2.19 2.75 -7.38
CA THR A 48 0.92 3.48 -7.41
C THR A 48 0.56 4.00 -6.02
N VAL A 49 0.56 3.11 -5.02
CA VAL A 49 0.27 3.48 -3.61
C VAL A 49 1.26 4.52 -3.10
N ARG A 50 2.54 4.38 -3.45
CA ARG A 50 3.58 5.34 -3.07
C ARG A 50 3.38 6.72 -3.71
N LYS A 51 2.93 6.78 -4.98
CA LYS A 51 2.55 8.04 -5.64
C LYS A 51 1.35 8.67 -4.94
N ILE A 52 0.29 7.90 -4.69
CA ILE A 52 -0.92 8.36 -4.00
C ILE A 52 -0.58 8.89 -2.61
N ASN A 53 0.30 8.22 -1.87
CA ASN A 53 0.72 8.64 -0.54
C ASN A 53 1.38 10.03 -0.53
N ARG A 54 2.17 10.38 -1.56
CA ARG A 54 2.74 11.73 -1.68
C ARG A 54 1.65 12.80 -1.87
N TYR A 55 0.59 12.48 -2.59
CA TYR A 55 -0.52 13.42 -2.82
C TYR A 55 -1.51 13.48 -1.67
N ALA A 56 -1.56 12.47 -0.80
CA ALA A 56 -2.45 12.43 0.34
C ALA A 56 -2.24 13.62 1.30
N TYR A 57 -0.99 13.97 1.60
CA TYR A 57 -0.64 15.13 2.40
C TYR A 57 -1.13 16.45 1.78
N ILE A 58 -0.89 16.61 0.48
CA ILE A 58 -1.29 17.82 -0.25
C ILE A 58 -2.81 17.94 -0.29
N SER A 59 -3.51 16.84 -0.57
CA SER A 59 -4.97 16.77 -0.58
C SER A 59 -5.58 17.17 0.77
N GLU A 60 -5.01 16.69 1.86
CA GLU A 60 -5.50 17.03 3.22
C GLU A 60 -5.19 18.49 3.58
N SER A 61 -3.99 18.96 3.23
CA SER A 61 -3.61 20.37 3.44
C SER A 61 -4.53 21.33 2.67
N VAL A 62 -4.92 20.99 1.44
CA VAL A 62 -5.85 21.80 0.63
C VAL A 62 -7.26 21.83 1.21
N LYS A 63 -7.73 20.75 1.85
CA LYS A 63 -9.04 20.74 2.53
C LYS A 63 -9.12 21.70 3.68
N THR A 64 -8.00 21.92 4.39
CA THR A 64 -7.93 22.82 5.58
C THR A 64 -7.76 24.28 5.22
N ILE A 65 -7.40 24.60 3.98
CA ILE A 65 -7.17 25.97 3.51
C ILE A 65 -8.49 26.61 3.08
N SER A 66 -8.65 27.93 3.39
CA SER A 66 -9.81 28.72 2.95
C SER A 66 -9.94 28.71 1.42
N GLU A 67 -11.19 28.75 0.92
CA GLU A 67 -11.49 28.72 -0.51
C GLU A 67 -10.71 29.78 -1.34
N ASN A 68 -10.45 30.94 -0.76
CA ASN A 68 -9.72 32.04 -1.41
C ASN A 68 -8.23 31.76 -1.58
N ASP A 69 -7.63 30.89 -0.78
CA ASP A 69 -6.20 30.57 -0.81
C ASP A 69 -5.89 29.28 -1.58
N LYS A 70 -6.89 28.46 -1.86
CA LYS A 70 -6.73 27.20 -2.59
C LYS A 70 -6.11 27.38 -3.96
N ASP A 71 -6.54 28.40 -4.72
CA ASP A 71 -6.04 28.66 -6.08
C ASP A 71 -4.57 29.10 -6.08
N SER A 72 -4.09 29.78 -5.06
CA SER A 72 -2.69 30.18 -4.93
C SER A 72 -1.77 29.00 -4.61
N VAL A 73 -2.20 28.08 -3.77
CA VAL A 73 -1.45 26.85 -3.44
C VAL A 73 -1.40 25.91 -4.65
N ILE A 74 -2.53 25.73 -5.35
CA ILE A 74 -2.61 24.90 -6.54
C ILE A 74 -1.74 25.46 -7.68
N SER A 75 -1.69 26.78 -7.84
CA SER A 75 -0.83 27.42 -8.85
C SER A 75 0.66 27.25 -8.54
N SER A 76 1.02 27.26 -7.25
CA SER A 76 2.39 26.99 -6.80
C SER A 76 2.82 25.54 -7.07
N LEU A 77 1.92 24.58 -6.86
CA LEU A 77 2.15 23.15 -7.15
C LEU A 77 2.30 22.90 -8.66
N LYS A 78 1.50 23.56 -9.51
CA LYS A 78 1.63 23.52 -10.98
C LYS A 78 3.01 23.95 -11.44
N ASN A 79 3.58 24.96 -10.81
CA ASN A 79 4.92 25.46 -11.15
C ASN A 79 6.04 24.48 -10.76
N THR A 80 5.77 23.54 -9.88
CA THR A 80 6.71 22.48 -9.44
C THR A 80 6.63 21.24 -10.32
N GLY A 81 5.76 21.22 -11.34
CA GLY A 81 5.61 20.09 -12.27
C GLY A 81 4.78 18.92 -11.72
N GLU A 82 4.10 19.13 -10.61
CA GLU A 82 3.20 18.13 -10.03
C GLU A 82 1.78 18.25 -10.60
N ASN A 83 1.07 17.13 -10.71
CA ASN A 83 -0.29 17.07 -11.24
C ASN A 83 -1.27 17.77 -10.29
N ALA A 84 -1.46 19.08 -10.48
CA ALA A 84 -2.35 19.92 -9.68
C ALA A 84 -3.83 19.46 -9.72
N ASP A 85 -4.24 18.79 -10.80
CA ASP A 85 -5.60 18.24 -10.92
C ASP A 85 -5.83 17.08 -9.95
N MET A 86 -4.77 16.32 -9.60
CA MET A 86 -4.81 15.26 -8.61
C MET A 86 -4.94 15.78 -7.17
N CYS A 87 -4.48 17.00 -6.92
CA CYS A 87 -4.62 17.65 -5.62
C CYS A 87 -6.01 18.28 -5.39
N ARG A 88 -6.76 18.51 -6.47
CA ARG A 88 -8.10 19.13 -6.44
C ARG A 88 -9.21 18.18 -6.12
N SER A 89 -9.06 16.92 -6.52
CA SER A 89 -10.05 15.87 -6.28
C SER A 89 -9.71 15.09 -5.01
N VAL A 90 -10.72 14.68 -4.30
CA VAL A 90 -10.59 13.54 -3.40
C VAL A 90 -10.06 12.39 -4.26
N ILE A 91 -8.93 11.79 -3.91
CA ILE A 91 -8.30 10.72 -4.69
C ILE A 91 -9.35 9.66 -5.02
N SER A 92 -9.82 9.67 -6.25
CA SER A 92 -10.88 8.78 -6.71
C SER A 92 -10.30 7.44 -7.16
N MET A 93 -11.11 6.37 -7.15
CA MET A 93 -10.68 5.07 -7.69
C MET A 93 -10.34 5.14 -9.18
N ALA A 94 -10.92 6.09 -9.93
CA ALA A 94 -10.60 6.31 -11.33
C ALA A 94 -9.15 6.82 -11.50
N GLU A 95 -8.71 7.74 -10.63
CA GLU A 95 -7.33 8.24 -10.61
C GLU A 95 -6.33 7.16 -10.19
N VAL A 96 -6.66 6.36 -9.17
CA VAL A 96 -5.86 5.19 -8.78
C VAL A 96 -5.65 4.25 -9.96
N THR A 97 -6.73 3.96 -10.70
CA THR A 97 -6.69 3.09 -11.87
C THR A 97 -5.83 3.70 -12.98
N ALA A 98 -5.95 5.00 -13.24
CA ALA A 98 -5.16 5.70 -14.25
C ALA A 98 -3.65 5.67 -13.90
N VAL A 99 -3.29 5.98 -12.66
CA VAL A 99 -1.90 5.93 -12.19
C VAL A 99 -1.35 4.50 -12.23
N PHE A 100 -2.15 3.50 -11.89
CA PHE A 100 -1.74 2.10 -11.97
C PHE A 100 -1.48 1.67 -13.42
N ILE A 101 -2.33 2.05 -14.37
CA ILE A 101 -2.16 1.74 -15.79
C ILE A 101 -0.90 2.43 -16.35
N GLU A 102 -0.61 3.65 -15.91
CA GLU A 102 0.62 4.35 -16.27
C GLU A 102 1.87 3.60 -15.75
N GLU A 103 1.85 3.14 -14.48
CA GLU A 103 2.96 2.43 -13.86
C GLU A 103 3.22 1.04 -14.46
N ILE A 104 2.18 0.30 -14.78
CA ILE A 104 2.32 -1.04 -15.36
C ILE A 104 2.58 -1.02 -16.87
N GLY A 105 2.15 0.05 -17.54
CA GLY A 105 2.19 0.22 -18.99
C GLY A 105 0.85 -0.08 -19.65
N MET A 106 0.45 0.80 -20.61
CA MET A 106 -0.86 0.73 -21.25
C MET A 106 -1.14 -0.57 -22.01
N SER A 107 -0.13 -1.18 -22.63
CA SER A 107 -0.26 -2.44 -23.38
C SER A 107 -0.10 -3.69 -22.52
N TYR A 108 0.37 -3.53 -21.28
CA TYR A 108 0.75 -4.67 -20.43
C TYR A 108 -0.36 -5.72 -20.24
N ALA A 109 -1.59 -5.25 -20.04
CA ALA A 109 -2.73 -6.15 -19.82
C ALA A 109 -3.05 -7.02 -21.04
N GLU A 110 -2.91 -6.47 -22.25
CA GLU A 110 -3.14 -7.18 -23.51
C GLU A 110 -2.01 -8.14 -23.80
N ASP A 111 -0.75 -7.73 -23.61
CA ASP A 111 0.45 -8.52 -23.86
C ASP A 111 0.57 -9.72 -22.90
N ASN A 112 -0.02 -9.63 -21.71
CA ASN A 112 0.08 -10.64 -20.65
C ASN A 112 -1.21 -11.42 -20.38
N TYR A 113 -2.09 -11.53 -21.39
CA TYR A 113 -3.31 -12.36 -21.31
C TYR A 113 -4.23 -12.01 -20.13
N ILE A 114 -4.28 -10.73 -19.71
CA ILE A 114 -5.24 -10.30 -18.70
C ILE A 114 -6.62 -10.20 -19.33
N THR A 115 -7.60 -10.84 -18.71
CA THR A 115 -8.97 -10.83 -19.21
C THR A 115 -9.57 -9.45 -19.10
N GLY A 116 -10.06 -8.90 -20.21
CA GLY A 116 -10.64 -7.56 -20.27
C GLY A 116 -9.64 -6.45 -20.54
N GLY A 117 -8.34 -6.78 -20.78
CA GLY A 117 -7.32 -5.77 -20.99
C GLY A 117 -7.24 -4.81 -19.80
N ASN A 118 -7.09 -3.52 -20.07
CA ASN A 118 -7.03 -2.50 -19.01
C ASN A 118 -8.33 -2.37 -18.18
N ALA A 119 -9.49 -2.76 -18.72
CA ALA A 119 -10.74 -2.83 -17.96
C ALA A 119 -10.81 -4.06 -17.02
N GLY A 120 -9.87 -4.98 -17.15
CA GLY A 120 -9.78 -6.17 -16.29
C GLY A 120 -9.16 -5.91 -14.90
N TRP A 121 -8.62 -4.71 -14.67
CA TRP A 121 -8.10 -4.29 -13.37
C TRP A 121 -9.24 -3.84 -12.47
N VAL A 122 -9.60 -4.65 -11.48
CA VAL A 122 -10.74 -4.39 -10.59
C VAL A 122 -10.23 -4.01 -9.20
N PHE A 123 -10.48 -2.77 -8.80
CA PHE A 123 -10.08 -2.20 -7.50
C PHE A 123 -11.21 -2.25 -6.44
N ALA A 124 -12.07 -3.23 -6.51
CA ALA A 124 -13.20 -3.36 -5.59
C ALA A 124 -12.73 -3.64 -4.15
N GLY A 125 -13.31 -2.93 -3.19
CA GLY A 125 -12.98 -3.05 -1.77
C GLY A 125 -11.75 -2.24 -1.34
N SER A 126 -11.26 -1.36 -2.18
CA SER A 126 -10.21 -0.40 -1.82
C SER A 126 -10.79 0.77 -1.02
N GLN A 127 -10.04 1.27 -0.04
CA GLN A 127 -10.38 2.41 0.81
C GLN A 127 -9.19 3.35 0.88
N ILE A 128 -9.41 4.64 0.64
CA ILE A 128 -8.36 5.66 0.65
C ILE A 128 -8.77 6.74 1.64
N LEU A 129 -8.04 6.82 2.76
CA LEU A 129 -8.22 7.84 3.81
C LEU A 129 -9.64 7.89 4.40
N GLU A 130 -10.43 6.81 4.28
CA GLU A 130 -11.79 6.76 4.84
C GLU A 130 -11.75 6.64 6.38
N ASN A 131 -10.76 5.93 6.91
CA ASN A 131 -10.58 5.68 8.34
C ASN A 131 -9.35 6.40 8.91
N GLY A 132 -9.14 7.67 8.53
CA GLY A 132 -7.99 8.46 8.99
C GLY A 132 -6.82 8.44 7.99
N SER A 133 -5.65 7.96 8.38
CA SER A 133 -4.43 8.00 7.56
C SER A 133 -4.20 6.76 6.71
N GLN A 134 -5.08 5.77 6.74
CA GLN A 134 -4.83 4.48 6.09
C GLN A 134 -5.26 4.47 4.62
N ILE A 135 -4.37 3.99 3.76
CA ILE A 135 -4.62 3.67 2.35
C ILE A 135 -4.61 2.15 2.21
N ASN A 136 -5.74 1.60 1.81
CA ASN A 136 -5.95 0.17 1.59
C ASN A 136 -6.40 -0.05 0.15
N ILE A 137 -5.56 -0.64 -0.68
CA ILE A 137 -5.87 -0.92 -2.08
C ILE A 137 -5.88 -2.41 -2.32
N THR A 138 -6.99 -2.89 -2.84
CA THR A 138 -7.20 -4.28 -3.25
C THR A 138 -7.40 -4.33 -4.75
N LEU A 139 -6.51 -5.02 -5.45
CA LEU A 139 -6.56 -5.24 -6.88
C LEU A 139 -6.89 -6.70 -7.18
N THR A 140 -7.92 -6.94 -7.99
CA THR A 140 -8.29 -8.28 -8.47
C THR A 140 -8.22 -8.31 -10.00
N TYR A 141 -7.63 -9.36 -10.55
CA TYR A 141 -7.53 -9.56 -11.99
C TYR A 141 -7.54 -11.03 -12.35
N LEU A 142 -7.85 -11.34 -13.62
CA LEU A 142 -7.90 -12.70 -14.15
C LEU A 142 -6.86 -12.90 -15.23
N VAL A 143 -5.88 -13.79 -14.99
CA VAL A 143 -4.92 -14.23 -16.00
C VAL A 143 -5.49 -15.41 -16.77
N LYS A 144 -5.64 -15.27 -18.09
CA LYS A 144 -6.10 -16.37 -18.96
C LYS A 144 -5.08 -17.50 -19.00
N ASN A 145 -5.58 -18.71 -19.03
CA ASN A 145 -4.76 -19.89 -19.22
C ASN A 145 -4.73 -20.25 -20.73
N PRO A 146 -3.64 -19.93 -21.47
CA PRO A 146 -3.56 -20.18 -22.90
C PRO A 146 -3.54 -21.66 -23.24
N PHE A 147 -3.15 -22.52 -22.31
CA PHE A 147 -3.02 -23.95 -22.52
C PHE A 147 -4.25 -24.75 -22.05
N ASN A 148 -5.29 -24.07 -21.55
CA ASN A 148 -6.49 -24.70 -20.99
C ASN A 148 -6.18 -25.87 -20.01
N ILE A 149 -5.10 -25.75 -19.26
CA ILE A 149 -4.66 -26.71 -18.26
C ILE A 149 -5.75 -26.82 -17.19
N TRP A 150 -6.15 -28.03 -16.86
CA TRP A 150 -7.24 -28.37 -15.91
C TRP A 150 -8.63 -27.85 -16.28
N GLY A 151 -8.89 -27.55 -17.56
CA GLY A 151 -10.22 -27.09 -18.01
C GLY A 151 -10.68 -25.74 -17.43
N LYS A 152 -9.78 -24.98 -16.79
CA LYS A 152 -10.09 -23.64 -16.27
C LYS A 152 -9.62 -22.58 -17.25
N GLN A 153 -10.49 -21.59 -17.48
CA GLN A 153 -10.22 -20.49 -18.42
C GLN A 153 -9.14 -19.53 -17.92
N GLY A 154 -8.85 -19.52 -16.61
CA GLY A 154 -7.85 -18.64 -16.04
C GLY A 154 -7.74 -18.78 -14.52
N ILE A 155 -6.83 -17.97 -13.95
CA ILE A 155 -6.55 -17.91 -12.53
C ILE A 155 -6.89 -16.50 -12.04
N TYR A 156 -7.79 -16.40 -11.05
CA TYR A 156 -8.07 -15.15 -10.34
C TYR A 156 -6.95 -14.88 -9.34
N ILE A 157 -6.38 -13.68 -9.42
CA ILE A 157 -5.36 -13.22 -8.51
C ILE A 157 -5.89 -11.98 -7.80
N ARG A 158 -5.66 -11.92 -6.50
CA ARG A 158 -5.97 -10.76 -5.68
C ARG A 158 -4.69 -10.32 -4.98
N GLU A 159 -4.33 -9.06 -5.19
CA GLU A 159 -3.23 -8.40 -4.51
C GLU A 159 -3.79 -7.35 -3.55
N HIS A 160 -3.06 -7.13 -2.46
CA HIS A 160 -3.49 -6.26 -1.39
C HIS A 160 -2.30 -5.45 -0.89
N CYS A 161 -2.48 -4.13 -0.81
CA CYS A 161 -1.47 -3.22 -0.33
C CYS A 161 -2.09 -2.28 0.72
N ILE A 162 -1.55 -2.32 1.94
CA ILE A 162 -1.93 -1.41 3.01
C ILE A 162 -0.73 -0.56 3.37
N THR A 163 -0.93 0.74 3.48
CA THR A 163 0.06 1.69 3.96
C THR A 163 -0.61 2.82 4.73
N ASP A 164 0.10 3.39 5.67
CA ASP A 164 -0.32 4.61 6.33
C ASP A 164 0.15 5.82 5.50
N ALA A 165 -0.77 6.73 5.19
CA ALA A 165 -0.46 7.98 4.53
C ALA A 165 0.19 8.93 5.53
N TRP A 166 1.25 9.59 5.09
CA TRP A 166 1.78 10.70 5.85
C TRP A 166 0.97 11.97 5.53
N LEU A 167 0.12 12.37 6.47
CA LEU A 167 -0.77 13.54 6.34
C LEU A 167 -0.17 14.83 6.91
N GLY A 168 1.11 14.84 7.17
CA GLY A 168 1.82 15.89 7.86
C GLY A 168 2.00 15.54 9.33
N GLU A 169 2.71 16.39 10.04
CA GLU A 169 2.74 16.34 11.47
C GLU A 169 1.31 16.60 11.95
N ASP A 170 0.66 15.60 12.52
CA ASP A 170 -0.53 15.86 13.30
C ASP A 170 -0.13 17.02 14.22
N LYS A 171 -0.67 18.18 13.96
CA LYS A 171 -0.80 19.16 15.01
C LYS A 171 -1.69 18.43 16.01
N CYS A 172 -1.07 17.65 16.89
CA CYS A 172 -1.71 17.32 18.14
C CYS A 172 -2.08 18.69 18.67
N SER A 173 -3.26 19.14 18.32
CA SER A 173 -3.91 20.27 18.98
C SER A 173 -4.18 19.75 20.38
N TYR A 174 -3.11 19.75 21.18
CA TYR A 174 -3.21 19.62 22.60
C TYR A 174 -3.98 20.85 23.04
N GLU A 175 -5.30 20.72 23.12
CA GLU A 175 -6.15 21.66 23.79
C GLU A 175 -5.97 21.38 25.29
N PRO A 176 -5.41 22.33 26.07
CA PRO A 176 -5.21 22.15 27.52
C PRO A 176 -6.50 21.84 28.27
N SER A 177 -7.66 22.09 27.65
CA SER A 177 -8.99 21.82 28.18
C SER A 177 -9.35 20.36 28.34
N ASP A 178 -8.67 19.45 27.62
CA ASP A 178 -8.99 18.02 27.67
C ASP A 178 -8.45 17.31 28.93
N TYR A 179 -7.58 17.99 29.69
CA TYR A 179 -6.99 17.46 30.92
C TYR A 179 -7.17 18.45 32.07
N ALA A 180 -8.42 18.79 32.39
CA ALA A 180 -8.78 19.77 33.40
C ALA A 180 -8.51 19.34 34.87
N ASP A 181 -7.89 18.19 35.10
CA ASP A 181 -7.50 17.76 36.43
C ASP A 181 -5.99 17.98 36.62
N GLY A 182 -5.65 18.99 37.44
CA GLY A 182 -4.30 19.55 37.64
C GLY A 182 -3.24 18.62 38.22
N ASP A 183 -3.56 17.33 38.47
CA ASP A 183 -2.65 16.33 39.07
C ASP A 183 -2.22 15.21 38.11
N THR A 184 -2.51 15.30 36.81
CA THR A 184 -2.13 14.27 35.85
C THR A 184 -0.65 14.42 35.48
N TYR A 185 0.15 13.40 35.82
CA TYR A 185 1.55 13.31 35.43
C TYR A 185 1.72 12.63 34.08
N VAL A 186 2.69 13.14 33.32
CA VAL A 186 3.12 12.56 32.05
C VAL A 186 4.61 12.23 32.10
N TYR A 187 5.04 11.30 31.27
CA TYR A 187 6.40 10.78 31.22
C TYR A 187 7.10 11.30 29.97
N ILE A 188 8.27 11.88 30.15
CA ILE A 188 9.11 12.43 29.08
C ILE A 188 10.53 11.86 29.14
N THR A 189 11.27 11.96 28.06
CA THR A 189 12.70 11.67 28.00
C THR A 189 13.48 12.95 27.65
N GLU A 190 14.73 13.07 28.10
CA GLU A 190 15.54 14.29 27.90
C GLU A 190 15.75 14.64 26.43
N ASN A 191 15.92 13.64 25.58
CA ASN A 191 16.16 13.80 24.14
C ASN A 191 14.91 13.57 23.28
N GLY A 192 13.79 13.17 23.89
CA GLY A 192 12.54 12.93 23.19
C GLY A 192 11.80 14.21 22.81
N THR A 193 10.90 14.08 21.84
CA THR A 193 9.95 15.14 21.45
C THR A 193 8.51 14.79 21.79
N VAL A 194 8.28 13.65 22.45
CA VAL A 194 6.95 13.08 22.73
C VAL A 194 6.79 12.86 24.23
N PHE A 195 5.63 13.18 24.79
CA PHE A 195 5.25 12.79 26.14
C PHE A 195 4.29 11.60 26.13
N HIS A 196 4.32 10.80 27.16
CA HIS A 196 3.54 9.56 27.29
C HIS A 196 2.64 9.64 28.54
N THR A 197 1.41 9.19 28.42
CA THR A 197 0.45 9.10 29.53
C THR A 197 0.60 7.79 30.31
N ASN A 198 1.26 6.78 29.71
CA ASN A 198 1.53 5.50 30.33
C ASN A 198 3.03 5.24 30.44
N ILE A 199 3.52 4.90 31.66
CA ILE A 199 4.92 4.59 31.92
C ILE A 199 5.39 3.30 31.23
N ASP A 200 4.47 2.36 31.00
CA ASP A 200 4.75 1.09 30.35
C ASP A 200 4.70 1.15 28.82
N CYS A 201 4.62 2.35 28.24
CA CYS A 201 4.60 2.53 26.79
C CYS A 201 5.91 1.99 26.18
N THR A 202 5.81 1.09 25.19
CA THR A 202 6.95 0.45 24.51
C THR A 202 7.90 1.44 23.82
N TYR A 203 7.48 2.66 23.58
CA TYR A 203 8.29 3.74 23.00
C TYR A 203 8.98 4.62 24.06
N LEU A 204 8.66 4.40 25.33
CA LEU A 204 9.29 5.12 26.44
C LEU A 204 10.53 4.31 26.89
N SER A 205 11.71 4.71 26.45
CA SER A 205 12.97 4.04 26.79
C SER A 205 13.99 5.03 27.32
N HIS A 206 14.71 4.64 28.38
CA HIS A 206 15.83 5.34 29.01
C HIS A 206 15.56 6.77 29.53
N GLN A 207 16.06 7.05 30.76
CA GLN A 207 16.02 8.38 31.40
C GLN A 207 14.63 9.06 31.43
N ILE A 208 13.65 8.31 31.96
CA ILE A 208 12.26 8.78 32.08
C ILE A 208 12.17 9.81 33.21
N LYS A 209 11.59 10.96 32.90
CA LYS A 209 11.22 12.01 33.86
C LYS A 209 9.71 12.15 33.88
N SER A 210 9.13 12.36 35.06
CA SER A 210 7.72 12.74 35.21
C SER A 210 7.58 14.25 35.24
N ALA A 211 6.59 14.78 34.55
CA ALA A 211 6.24 16.21 34.57
C ALA A 211 4.73 16.34 34.69
N SER A 212 4.27 17.46 35.27
CA SER A 212 2.84 17.76 35.24
C SER A 212 2.40 18.09 33.83
N ILE A 213 1.20 17.66 33.49
CA ILE A 213 0.63 17.93 32.18
C ILE A 213 0.46 19.44 31.91
N SER A 214 0.21 20.24 32.97
CA SER A 214 0.13 21.70 32.90
C SER A 214 1.45 22.35 32.49
N ASP A 215 2.57 21.76 32.87
CA ASP A 215 3.89 22.32 32.65
C ASP A 215 4.50 21.87 31.29
N ILE A 216 3.97 20.82 30.68
CA ILE A 216 4.52 20.24 29.47
C ILE A 216 4.61 21.21 28.29
N LEU A 217 3.71 22.20 28.24
CA LEU A 217 3.70 23.22 27.20
C LEU A 217 4.90 24.19 27.29
N GLN A 218 5.45 24.38 28.51
CA GLN A 218 6.60 25.27 28.78
C GLN A 218 7.91 24.50 28.74
N LEU A 219 7.88 23.18 28.97
CA LEU A 219 9.07 22.35 28.96
C LEU A 219 9.64 22.21 27.53
N ARG A 220 10.94 22.07 27.47
CA ARG A 220 11.71 21.83 26.25
C ARG A 220 12.67 20.68 26.50
N ASN A 221 12.95 19.88 25.47
CA ASN A 221 13.99 18.89 25.52
C ASN A 221 15.39 19.52 25.46
N GLU A 222 16.45 18.73 25.56
CA GLU A 222 17.84 19.24 25.48
C GLU A 222 18.13 19.99 24.18
N ALA A 223 17.47 19.62 23.07
CA ALA A 223 17.58 20.28 21.78
C ALA A 223 16.71 21.55 21.66
N GLY A 224 15.95 21.93 22.70
CA GLY A 224 15.06 23.08 22.72
C GLY A 224 13.68 22.85 22.04
N ALA A 225 13.38 21.63 21.63
CA ALA A 225 12.12 21.29 21.00
C ALA A 225 10.98 21.09 22.02
N LYS A 226 9.74 21.34 21.60
CA LYS A 226 8.53 21.10 22.38
C LYS A 226 8.21 19.61 22.45
N TYR A 227 7.48 19.21 23.50
CA TYR A 227 6.95 17.86 23.61
C TYR A 227 5.55 17.78 23.03
N TYR A 228 5.26 16.67 22.33
CA TYR A 228 3.96 16.34 21.74
C TYR A 228 3.42 15.04 22.36
N LYS A 229 2.11 14.81 22.32
CA LYS A 229 1.50 13.59 22.85
C LYS A 229 1.91 12.37 22.01
N CYS A 230 2.21 11.26 22.66
CA CYS A 230 2.43 9.98 21.98
C CYS A 230 1.13 9.49 21.31
N SER A 231 1.20 9.09 20.06
CA SER A 231 0.04 8.57 19.30
C SER A 231 -0.43 7.21 19.79
N ARG A 232 0.33 6.53 20.65
CA ARG A 232 0.03 5.17 21.12
C ARG A 232 -0.42 5.09 22.58
N CYS A 233 -0.19 6.09 23.35
CA CYS A 233 -0.69 6.22 24.70
C CYS A 233 -1.30 7.59 24.94
#